data_8a2819bff355a820a2ab1a368d43f38e
#
_entry.id   8a2819bff355a820a2ab1a368d43f38e
#
_cell.length_a   1.000
_cell.length_b   1.000
_cell.length_c   1.000
_cell.angle_alpha   90.00
_cell.angle_beta   90.00
_cell.angle_gamma   90.00
#
_symmetry.space_group_name_H-M   'P 1'
#
loop_
_entity.id
_entity.type
_entity.pdbx_description
1 polymer ?
#
loop_
_entity_poly.entity_id
_entity_poly.type
_entity_poly.pdbx_seq_one_letter_code
_entity_poly.pdbx_strand_id
1 'polypeptide(L)'
;GGGGAGATTIKYIDVSSVNSVNYTYGGGGSYVRNGGRAGSGGTSSFGSYCTASGGSGGYTDNPYEGGRGGDASGGDINLPGGPGSMSHGSNNENVGGMSFWHKAGSHHHNENNGAENTHGQWGSGGGHGYYSQNSYAYGNSNGGAGCVIIWEYT
;
A
#
# COMPACT_ATOMS: atom_id res chain seq x y z
N GLY A 1 1.75 -10.40 8.45
CA GLY A 1 2.04 -8.96 8.57
C GLY A 1 1.24 -8.15 7.57
N GLY A 2 0.98 -6.87 7.87
CA GLY A 2 0.33 -5.92 6.96
C GLY A 2 1.24 -5.53 5.79
N GLY A 3 0.67 -5.13 4.65
CA GLY A 3 1.42 -4.60 3.52
C GLY A 3 1.92 -3.17 3.77
N GLY A 4 3.06 -2.79 3.20
CA GLY A 4 3.55 -1.43 3.22
C GLY A 4 2.75 -0.51 2.28
N ALA A 5 2.76 0.79 2.55
CA ALA A 5 2.15 1.78 1.68
C ALA A 5 3.09 2.23 0.56
N GLY A 6 2.52 2.74 -0.52
CA GLY A 6 3.25 3.46 -1.56
C GLY A 6 3.77 4.82 -1.08
N ALA A 7 4.84 5.26 -1.70
CA ALA A 7 5.41 6.58 -1.49
C ALA A 7 4.58 7.68 -2.18
N THR A 8 4.90 8.93 -1.86
CA THR A 8 4.34 10.11 -2.52
C THR A 8 5.48 11.03 -2.94
N THR A 9 5.37 11.56 -4.16
CA THR A 9 6.27 12.61 -4.65
C THR A 9 5.46 13.80 -5.14
N ILE A 10 5.94 15.00 -4.86
CA ILE A 10 5.34 16.26 -5.31
C ILE A 10 6.40 17.01 -6.09
N LYS A 11 6.06 17.47 -7.28
CA LYS A 11 6.98 18.15 -8.19
C LYS A 11 6.33 19.37 -8.81
N TYR A 12 7.00 20.51 -8.73
CA TYR A 12 6.69 21.66 -9.55
C TYR A 12 7.45 21.57 -10.88
N ILE A 13 6.76 21.79 -11.99
CA ILE A 13 7.34 21.69 -13.32
C ILE A 13 6.92 22.92 -14.12
N ASP A 14 7.91 23.64 -14.67
CA ASP A 14 7.65 24.65 -15.70
C ASP A 14 7.35 23.93 -17.02
N VAL A 15 6.12 24.06 -17.48
CA VAL A 15 5.63 23.38 -18.69
C VAL A 15 5.63 24.28 -19.93
N SER A 16 6.20 25.48 -19.86
CA SER A 16 6.22 26.45 -20.97
C SER A 16 6.84 25.89 -22.27
N SER A 17 7.73 24.91 -22.18
CA SER A 17 8.37 24.24 -23.32
C SER A 17 8.00 22.75 -23.44
N VAL A 18 7.01 22.26 -22.67
CA VAL A 18 6.63 20.86 -22.64
C VAL A 18 5.34 20.66 -23.43
N ASN A 19 5.39 19.84 -24.48
CA ASN A 19 4.21 19.53 -25.30
C ASN A 19 3.32 18.43 -24.70
N SER A 20 3.92 17.42 -24.08
CA SER A 20 3.21 16.31 -23.47
C SER A 20 4.08 15.56 -22.46
N VAL A 21 3.46 14.95 -21.46
CA VAL A 21 4.13 14.06 -20.49
C VAL A 21 3.29 12.80 -20.34
N ASN A 22 3.93 11.64 -20.50
CA ASN A 22 3.32 10.39 -20.19
C ASN A 22 3.30 10.19 -18.66
N TYR A 23 2.23 9.60 -18.14
CA TYR A 23 2.16 9.23 -16.75
C TYR A 23 1.69 7.78 -16.59
N THR A 24 2.09 7.17 -15.50
CA THR A 24 1.60 5.84 -15.08
C THR A 24 1.13 5.91 -13.64
N TYR A 25 0.16 5.09 -13.30
CA TYR A 25 -0.22 4.85 -11.91
C TYR A 25 -0.03 3.37 -11.59
N GLY A 26 0.55 3.10 -10.42
CA GLY A 26 0.82 1.73 -9.97
C GLY A 26 -0.45 1.03 -9.48
N GLY A 27 -0.62 -0.23 -9.84
CA GLY A 27 -1.65 -1.08 -9.25
C GLY A 27 -1.39 -1.36 -7.77
N GLY A 28 -2.44 -1.65 -7.01
CA GLY A 28 -2.30 -2.14 -5.64
C GLY A 28 -1.69 -3.53 -5.57
N GLY A 29 -0.97 -3.84 -4.50
CA GLY A 29 -0.43 -5.18 -4.25
C GLY A 29 -1.54 -6.20 -3.98
N SER A 30 -1.40 -7.41 -4.51
CA SER A 30 -2.35 -8.49 -4.31
C SER A 30 -2.10 -9.26 -3.01
N TYR A 31 -3.15 -9.75 -2.38
CA TYR A 31 -3.03 -10.62 -1.22
C TYR A 31 -2.63 -12.06 -1.59
N VAL A 32 -2.15 -12.83 -0.62
CA VAL A 32 -1.87 -14.28 -0.74
C VAL A 32 -2.60 -15.02 0.37
N ARG A 33 -3.16 -16.19 0.08
CA ARG A 33 -3.91 -16.99 1.07
C ARG A 33 -3.07 -18.03 1.82
N ASN A 34 -2.14 -18.68 1.15
CA ASN A 34 -1.52 -19.93 1.62
C ASN A 34 -0.01 -19.76 1.87
N GLY A 35 0.35 -18.93 2.82
CA GLY A 35 1.75 -18.72 3.17
C GLY A 35 2.52 -17.90 2.14
N GLY A 36 3.62 -17.32 2.56
CA GLY A 36 4.49 -16.52 1.72
C GLY A 36 4.21 -15.02 1.80
N ARG A 37 4.84 -14.27 0.92
CA ARG A 37 4.77 -12.81 0.86
C ARG A 37 3.69 -12.36 -0.12
N ALA A 38 2.87 -11.43 0.30
CA ALA A 38 1.91 -10.77 -0.57
C ALA A 38 2.59 -9.96 -1.69
N GLY A 39 1.86 -9.67 -2.77
CA GLY A 39 2.37 -8.88 -3.88
C GLY A 39 2.71 -7.46 -3.47
N SER A 40 3.72 -6.88 -4.12
CA SER A 40 4.07 -5.47 -3.97
C SER A 40 3.16 -4.59 -4.84
N GLY A 41 2.93 -3.35 -4.42
CA GLY A 41 2.28 -2.34 -5.25
C GLY A 41 3.19 -1.91 -6.40
N GLY A 42 2.58 -1.46 -7.49
CA GLY A 42 3.27 -0.94 -8.67
C GLY A 42 3.82 0.47 -8.45
N THR A 43 4.62 0.94 -9.39
CA THR A 43 5.20 2.29 -9.39
C THR A 43 4.31 3.27 -10.16
N SER A 44 4.09 4.44 -9.60
CA SER A 44 3.50 5.60 -10.29
C SER A 44 4.62 6.53 -10.76
N SER A 45 4.45 7.13 -11.94
CA SER A 45 5.43 8.06 -12.50
C SER A 45 4.78 9.17 -13.30
N PHE A 46 5.45 10.31 -13.37
CA PHE A 46 5.12 11.39 -14.26
C PHE A 46 6.34 11.71 -15.15
N GLY A 47 6.35 11.15 -16.36
CA GLY A 47 7.49 11.19 -17.27
C GLY A 47 8.78 10.73 -16.61
N SER A 48 9.85 11.46 -16.87
CA SER A 48 11.14 11.31 -16.20
C SER A 48 11.30 12.26 -15.00
N TYR A 49 10.27 13.04 -14.67
CA TYR A 49 10.37 14.09 -13.65
C TYR A 49 10.36 13.52 -12.23
N CYS A 50 9.45 12.59 -11.96
CA CYS A 50 9.35 12.01 -10.63
C CYS A 50 8.69 10.62 -10.62
N THR A 51 9.02 9.83 -9.61
CA THR A 51 8.49 8.47 -9.42
C THR A 51 8.17 8.20 -7.96
N ALA A 52 7.14 7.41 -7.73
CA ALA A 52 6.77 6.91 -6.41
C ALA A 52 6.47 5.41 -6.52
N SER A 53 7.25 4.57 -5.84
CA SER A 53 7.04 3.12 -5.84
C SER A 53 5.93 2.72 -4.86
N GLY A 54 5.26 1.62 -5.15
CA GLY A 54 4.38 0.96 -4.19
C GLY A 54 5.16 0.33 -3.04
N GLY A 55 4.48 0.07 -1.95
CA GLY A 55 5.03 -0.69 -0.82
C GLY A 55 5.10 -2.18 -1.12
N SER A 56 5.92 -2.90 -0.39
CA SER A 56 6.00 -4.36 -0.48
C SER A 56 4.88 -5.04 0.31
N GLY A 57 4.47 -6.23 -0.14
CA GLY A 57 3.55 -7.06 0.64
C GLY A 57 4.14 -7.51 1.96
N GLY A 58 3.30 -7.77 2.95
CA GLY A 58 3.67 -8.43 4.19
C GLY A 58 3.69 -9.95 4.04
N TYR A 59 4.29 -10.64 5.01
CA TYR A 59 4.25 -12.10 5.10
C TYR A 59 2.97 -12.59 5.79
N THR A 60 2.39 -13.67 5.27
CA THR A 60 1.20 -14.31 5.83
C THR A 60 1.53 -15.43 6.82
N ASP A 61 2.78 -15.86 6.87
CA ASP A 61 3.34 -16.89 7.76
C ASP A 61 4.62 -16.41 8.45
N ASN A 62 5.27 -17.31 9.22
CA ASN A 62 6.54 -17.00 9.87
C ASN A 62 7.60 -16.59 8.81
N PRO A 63 8.26 -15.41 8.97
CA PRO A 63 8.41 -14.61 10.20
C PRO A 63 7.33 -13.55 10.48
N TYR A 64 6.19 -13.53 9.81
CA TYR A 64 5.08 -12.57 9.99
C TYR A 64 5.48 -11.09 9.83
N GLU A 65 6.48 -10.82 9.03
CA GLU A 65 6.99 -9.48 8.80
C GLU A 65 5.98 -8.59 8.06
N GLY A 66 5.89 -7.34 8.48
CA GLY A 66 5.19 -6.30 7.74
C GLY A 66 5.92 -5.93 6.44
N GLY A 67 5.16 -5.47 5.46
CA GLY A 67 5.71 -4.93 4.22
C GLY A 67 6.42 -3.60 4.47
N ARG A 68 7.49 -3.34 3.71
CA ARG A 68 8.17 -2.04 3.73
C ARG A 68 7.37 -1.03 2.91
N GLY A 69 7.41 0.23 3.32
CA GLY A 69 6.90 1.32 2.51
C GLY A 69 7.69 1.49 1.21
N GLY A 70 7.07 2.11 0.23
CA GLY A 70 7.71 2.47 -1.03
C GLY A 70 8.61 3.69 -0.90
N ASP A 71 9.45 3.90 -1.91
CA ASP A 71 10.36 5.04 -2.03
C ASP A 71 9.89 6.01 -3.12
N ALA A 72 10.19 7.30 -2.96
CA ALA A 72 9.91 8.35 -3.93
C ALA A 72 11.19 9.05 -4.37
N SER A 73 11.23 9.51 -5.60
CA SER A 73 12.37 10.23 -6.15
C SER A 73 11.98 11.24 -7.24
N GLY A 74 12.87 12.19 -7.51
CA GLY A 74 12.73 13.22 -8.56
C GLY A 74 11.84 14.39 -8.16
N GLY A 75 11.03 14.29 -7.12
CA GLY A 75 10.20 15.39 -6.64
C GLY A 75 10.96 16.43 -5.85
N ASP A 76 10.34 17.59 -5.69
CA ASP A 76 10.81 18.63 -4.76
C ASP A 76 10.51 18.22 -3.31
N ILE A 77 9.44 17.41 -3.13
CA ILE A 77 9.10 16.74 -1.89
C ILE A 77 8.95 15.24 -2.18
N ASN A 78 9.70 14.41 -1.47
CA ASN A 78 9.64 12.96 -1.57
C ASN A 78 9.34 12.37 -0.20
N LEU A 79 8.19 11.72 -0.06
CA LEU A 79 7.70 11.14 1.18
C LEU A 79 7.65 9.62 1.03
N PRO A 80 8.41 8.86 1.82
CA PRO A 80 8.32 7.40 1.80
C PRO A 80 6.95 6.94 2.31
N GLY A 81 6.52 5.79 1.84
CA GLY A 81 5.34 5.12 2.36
C GLY A 81 5.57 4.57 3.77
N GLY A 82 4.50 4.44 4.55
CA GLY A 82 4.57 3.81 5.87
C GLY A 82 4.76 2.29 5.77
N PRO A 83 5.48 1.65 6.70
CA PRO A 83 5.56 0.19 6.77
C PRO A 83 4.24 -0.41 7.26
N GLY A 84 3.95 -1.63 6.88
CA GLY A 84 2.89 -2.43 7.49
C GLY A 84 3.31 -2.96 8.86
N SER A 85 2.34 -3.29 9.69
CA SER A 85 2.60 -3.85 11.02
C SER A 85 3.12 -5.29 10.93
N MET A 86 3.98 -5.65 11.87
CA MET A 86 4.36 -7.05 12.10
C MET A 86 3.28 -7.73 12.94
N SER A 87 3.07 -9.03 12.71
CA SER A 87 2.21 -9.86 13.55
C SER A 87 3.06 -10.75 14.45
N HIS A 88 2.65 -10.90 15.68
CA HIS A 88 3.27 -11.87 16.60
C HIS A 88 2.18 -12.58 17.40
N GLY A 89 1.84 -13.79 16.98
CA GLY A 89 0.87 -14.63 17.71
C GLY A 89 -0.56 -14.65 17.14
N SER A 90 -1.42 -15.42 17.75
CA SER A 90 -2.71 -15.89 17.20
C SER A 90 -3.87 -14.89 17.23
N ASN A 91 -3.71 -13.69 17.74
CA ASN A 91 -4.82 -12.74 17.93
C ASN A 91 -4.51 -11.31 17.48
N ASN A 92 -3.54 -11.10 16.58
CA ASN A 92 -3.09 -9.76 16.26
C ASN A 92 -3.73 -9.23 14.97
N GLU A 93 -4.39 -8.10 15.11
CA GLU A 93 -4.84 -7.28 14.02
C GLU A 93 -3.62 -6.69 13.30
N ASN A 94 -3.48 -6.98 12.02
CA ASN A 94 -2.41 -6.43 11.22
C ASN A 94 -2.92 -5.26 10.39
N VAL A 95 -2.31 -4.13 10.62
CA VAL A 95 -2.61 -2.89 9.91
C VAL A 95 -1.63 -2.70 8.77
N GLY A 96 -2.11 -2.33 7.60
CA GLY A 96 -1.27 -1.94 6.49
C GLY A 96 -0.53 -0.63 6.77
N GLY A 97 0.46 -0.29 5.94
CA GLY A 97 1.13 1.00 5.99
C GLY A 97 0.20 2.15 5.60
N MET A 98 0.40 3.31 6.19
CA MET A 98 -0.31 4.54 5.83
C MET A 98 0.40 5.23 4.67
N SER A 99 -0.35 5.68 3.64
CA SER A 99 0.14 6.60 2.63
C SER A 99 -0.08 8.05 3.09
N PHE A 100 0.52 9.00 2.36
CA PHE A 100 0.24 10.43 2.58
C PHE A 100 -1.24 10.78 2.36
N TRP A 101 -1.91 10.06 1.47
CA TRP A 101 -3.26 10.37 1.02
C TRP A 101 -4.36 9.63 1.78
N HIS A 102 -4.03 8.49 2.39
CA HIS A 102 -5.04 7.64 3.04
C HIS A 102 -4.47 6.83 4.19
N LYS A 103 -5.33 6.63 5.19
CA LYS A 103 -5.04 5.71 6.30
C LYS A 103 -4.86 4.27 5.81
N ALA A 104 -4.17 3.48 6.60
CA ALA A 104 -3.96 2.07 6.35
C ALA A 104 -5.28 1.28 6.26
N GLY A 105 -5.27 0.24 5.44
CA GLY A 105 -6.28 -0.82 5.56
C GLY A 105 -6.12 -1.53 6.91
N SER A 106 -7.20 -1.73 7.63
CA SER A 106 -7.21 -2.47 8.89
C SER A 106 -8.06 -3.73 8.75
N HIS A 107 -7.76 -4.70 9.59
CA HIS A 107 -8.65 -5.83 9.82
C HIS A 107 -9.27 -5.67 11.22
N HIS A 108 -10.57 -5.71 11.30
CA HIS A 108 -11.29 -5.83 12.56
C HIS A 108 -11.75 -7.27 12.75
N HIS A 109 -11.36 -7.86 13.87
CA HIS A 109 -11.90 -9.14 14.31
C HIS A 109 -13.25 -8.90 14.99
N ASN A 110 -14.31 -9.37 14.38
CA ASN A 110 -15.61 -9.44 15.04
C ASN A 110 -15.95 -10.94 15.24
N GLU A 111 -16.04 -11.38 16.49
CA GLU A 111 -16.26 -12.78 16.86
C GLU A 111 -17.54 -13.38 16.28
N ASN A 112 -18.48 -12.55 15.84
CA ASN A 112 -19.81 -12.98 15.43
C ASN A 112 -20.16 -12.81 13.94
N ASN A 113 -19.40 -12.06 13.12
CA ASN A 113 -19.85 -11.71 11.77
C ASN A 113 -18.79 -11.78 10.66
N GLY A 114 -17.68 -12.48 10.86
CA GLY A 114 -16.64 -12.53 9.82
C GLY A 114 -15.76 -11.27 9.78
N ALA A 115 -14.68 -11.38 9.05
CA ALA A 115 -13.68 -10.34 8.95
C ALA A 115 -14.14 -9.21 8.02
N GLU A 116 -14.37 -8.02 8.53
CA GLU A 116 -14.46 -6.83 7.70
C GLU A 116 -13.07 -6.40 7.28
N ASN A 117 -12.72 -6.71 6.04
CA ASN A 117 -11.45 -6.33 5.45
C ASN A 117 -11.56 -4.97 4.81
N THR A 118 -10.86 -3.98 5.34
CA THR A 118 -10.70 -2.72 4.62
C THR A 118 -9.50 -2.81 3.70
N HIS A 119 -9.78 -2.78 2.39
CA HIS A 119 -8.72 -2.64 1.39
C HIS A 119 -7.98 -1.32 1.56
N GLY A 120 -6.70 -1.31 1.29
CA GLY A 120 -5.95 -0.07 1.16
C GLY A 120 -6.55 0.79 0.04
N GLN A 121 -6.53 2.10 0.22
CA GLN A 121 -6.94 3.08 -0.81
C GLN A 121 -5.83 4.10 -1.01
N TRP A 122 -5.76 4.68 -2.20
CA TRP A 122 -4.82 5.77 -2.51
C TRP A 122 -3.37 5.48 -2.08
N GLY A 123 -2.88 4.31 -2.50
CA GLY A 123 -1.52 3.88 -2.18
C GLY A 123 -1.29 3.33 -0.77
N SER A 124 -2.30 3.25 0.10
CA SER A 124 -2.11 2.64 1.42
C SER A 124 -1.99 1.12 1.35
N GLY A 125 -1.29 0.52 2.31
CA GLY A 125 -1.14 -0.93 2.43
C GLY A 125 -2.43 -1.61 2.89
N GLY A 126 -2.65 -2.85 2.45
CA GLY A 126 -3.73 -3.70 2.93
C GLY A 126 -3.42 -4.31 4.30
N GLY A 127 -4.43 -4.48 5.14
CA GLY A 127 -4.32 -5.20 6.41
C GLY A 127 -4.38 -6.71 6.22
N HIS A 128 -3.99 -7.46 7.23
CA HIS A 128 -4.10 -8.92 7.29
C HIS A 128 -4.65 -9.33 8.64
N GLY A 129 -5.71 -10.14 8.65
CA GLY A 129 -6.28 -10.73 9.85
C GLY A 129 -6.03 -12.23 9.91
N TYR A 130 -5.77 -12.75 11.10
CA TYR A 130 -5.68 -14.17 11.39
C TYR A 130 -6.90 -14.59 12.20
N TYR A 131 -7.49 -15.71 11.84
CA TYR A 131 -8.55 -16.35 12.61
C TYR A 131 -8.08 -17.70 13.15
N SER A 132 -8.20 -17.91 14.47
CA SER A 132 -7.95 -19.20 15.10
C SER A 132 -9.27 -19.95 15.31
N GLN A 133 -9.25 -21.22 14.97
CA GLN A 133 -10.22 -22.29 15.27
C GLN A 133 -11.57 -22.27 14.53
N ASN A 134 -11.68 -23.17 13.60
CA ASN A 134 -12.90 -23.75 13.01
C ASN A 134 -13.61 -23.01 11.86
N SER A 135 -13.12 -21.91 11.33
CA SER A 135 -13.69 -21.34 10.09
C SER A 135 -12.60 -20.73 9.22
N TYR A 136 -12.51 -21.20 7.99
CA TYR A 136 -11.50 -20.82 6.98
C TYR A 136 -11.77 -19.44 6.35
N ALA A 137 -11.89 -18.41 7.15
CA ALA A 137 -11.98 -17.05 6.62
C ALA A 137 -10.69 -16.28 6.92
N TYR A 138 -9.66 -16.45 6.08
CA TYR A 138 -8.50 -15.56 6.07
C TYR A 138 -8.93 -14.23 5.47
N GLY A 139 -9.08 -13.23 6.32
CA GLY A 139 -9.35 -11.88 5.88
C GLY A 139 -8.08 -11.19 5.39
N ASN A 140 -7.80 -11.30 4.11
CA ASN A 140 -6.67 -10.61 3.48
C ASN A 140 -7.18 -9.46 2.63
N SER A 141 -6.56 -8.31 2.69
CA SER A 141 -6.93 -7.16 1.88
C SER A 141 -5.80 -6.73 0.95
N ASN A 142 -6.18 -6.30 -0.25
CA ASN A 142 -5.24 -5.74 -1.21
C ASN A 142 -4.75 -4.36 -0.77
N GLY A 143 -3.56 -3.99 -1.20
CA GLY A 143 -3.11 -2.61 -1.14
C GLY A 143 -3.89 -1.72 -2.10
N GLY A 144 -3.97 -0.43 -1.80
CA GLY A 144 -4.59 0.58 -2.66
C GLY A 144 -3.74 0.86 -3.91
N ALA A 145 -4.41 1.15 -5.02
CA ALA A 145 -3.73 1.64 -6.21
C ALA A 145 -3.15 3.05 -5.98
N GLY A 146 -2.08 3.37 -6.70
CA GLY A 146 -1.52 4.72 -6.76
C GLY A 146 -2.42 5.68 -7.54
N CYS A 147 -2.12 6.96 -7.44
CA CYS A 147 -2.76 8.01 -8.22
C CYS A 147 -1.72 9.00 -8.73
N VAL A 148 -2.10 9.77 -9.75
CA VAL A 148 -1.38 10.95 -10.22
C VAL A 148 -2.36 12.11 -10.22
N ILE A 149 -2.03 13.19 -9.52
CA ILE A 149 -2.85 14.40 -9.44
C ILE A 149 -2.04 15.51 -10.08
N ILE A 150 -2.65 16.23 -11.03
CA ILE A 150 -2.03 17.33 -11.77
C ILE A 150 -2.86 18.59 -11.50
N TRP A 151 -2.16 19.65 -11.06
CA TRP A 151 -2.73 20.99 -10.99
C TRP A 151 -2.01 21.87 -12.00
N GLU A 152 -2.77 22.48 -12.89
CA GLU A 152 -2.26 23.40 -13.88
C GLU A 152 -2.65 24.82 -13.50
N TYR A 153 -1.70 25.74 -13.60
CA TYR A 153 -1.90 27.16 -13.35
C TYR A 153 -1.56 27.92 -14.64
N THR A 154 -2.41 28.81 -15.03
CA THR A 154 -2.24 29.72 -16.18
C THR A 154 -1.85 31.13 -15.72
#